data_0343b79fb31345538313cb6fd14d0c56
#
_entry.id   0343b79fb31345538313cb6fd14d0c56
#
_cell.length_a   1.000
_cell.length_b   1.000
_cell.length_c   1.000
_cell.angle_alpha   90.00
_cell.angle_beta   90.00
_cell.angle_gamma   90.00
#
_symmetry.space_group_name_H-M   'P 1'
#
loop_
_entity.id
_entity.type
_entity.pdbx_description
1 polymer ?
#
loop_
_entity_poly.entity_id
_entity_poly.type
_entity_poly.pdbx_seq_one_letter_code
_entity_poly.pdbx_strand_id
1 'polypeptide(L)'
;MYSIIRTEGKGCGGMSAGKNFKIPRDQLKRFVRNRGLCIAPDTVLVDGLPVSLIYRVMPSTLYDSGWRFFTGTESEDYLSNFRLNGVYDLNTVVNYCPETLPLLDSPPYSAYRRDDSG
;
A
#
# COMPACT_ATOMS: atom_id res chain seq x y z
N MET A 1 5.21 12.25 -4.28
CA MET A 1 5.40 11.70 -4.75
C MET A 1 5.34 10.54 -4.67
N TYR A 2 5.28 9.84 -4.89
CA TYR A 2 5.20 8.81 -4.71
C TYR A 2 5.85 7.96 -5.03
N SER A 3 6.02 7.39 -4.67
CA SER A 3 6.49 6.65 -4.51
C SER A 3 6.88 5.75 -5.23
N ILE A 4 7.08 5.58 -6.00
CA ILE A 4 7.40 4.76 -6.71
C ILE A 4 8.60 4.43 -6.75
N ILE A 5 9.09 3.73 -6.26
CA ILE A 5 10.25 3.37 -6.21
C ILE A 5 10.68 2.71 -7.32
N ARG A 6 10.09 2.32 -8.09
CA ARG A 6 10.58 1.73 -9.16
C ARG A 6 11.05 2.49 -10.06
N THR A 7 11.59 2.70 -10.15
CA THR A 7 12.02 3.20 -10.94
C THR A 7 12.76 3.16 -11.61
N GLU A 8 12.98 3.02 -11.60
CA GLU A 8 13.46 3.04 -12.24
C GLU A 8 13.74 3.30 -13.11
N GLY A 9 13.65 3.30 -13.05
CA GLY A 9 13.78 3.66 -13.86
C GLY A 9 13.86 3.77 -14.64
N LYS A 10 13.99 3.98 -14.74
CA LYS A 10 13.83 4.25 -15.43
C LYS A 10 13.43 4.21 -16.04
N GLY A 11 13.27 4.09 -15.89
CA GLY A 11 12.66 4.21 -16.36
C GLY A 11 12.10 3.85 -16.51
N CYS A 12 12.06 3.82 -16.32
CA CYS A 12 11.32 3.65 -16.48
C CYS A 12 10.62 3.35 -16.43
N GLY A 13 10.66 3.46 -16.37
CA GLY A 13 9.85 3.37 -16.30
C GLY A 13 9.16 2.84 -16.33
N GLY A 14 9.28 2.79 -16.33
CA GLY A 14 8.44 2.39 -16.67
C GLY A 14 7.82 1.39 -16.25
N MET A 15 7.85 0.93 -15.52
CA MET A 15 7.24 0.16 -15.18
C MET A 15 6.09 0.34 -14.62
N SER A 16 6.08 0.91 -13.76
CA SER A 16 4.80 1.24 -13.31
C SER A 16 3.98 1.87 -14.36
N ALA A 17 4.58 2.21 -15.41
CA ALA A 17 3.87 2.81 -16.51
C ALA A 17 2.74 1.94 -17.02
N GLY A 18 2.76 0.65 -16.77
CA GLY A 18 1.70 -0.21 -17.25
C GLY A 18 0.49 -0.32 -16.35
N LYS A 19 0.48 0.34 -15.20
CA LYS A 19 -0.61 0.19 -14.25
C LYS A 19 -1.57 1.38 -14.29
N ASN A 20 -2.85 1.08 -14.27
CA ASN A 20 -3.89 2.11 -14.22
C ASN A 20 -4.47 2.13 -12.82
N PHE A 21 -3.92 2.96 -11.97
CA PHE A 21 -4.37 3.07 -10.59
C PHE A 21 -5.75 3.67 -10.51
N LYS A 22 -6.57 3.14 -9.60
CA LYS A 22 -7.94 3.61 -9.44
C LYS A 22 -8.01 5.07 -9.04
N ILE A 23 -7.11 5.52 -8.17
CA ILE A 23 -7.06 6.92 -7.79
C ILE A 23 -5.88 7.56 -8.52
N PRO A 24 -6.13 8.43 -9.49
CA PRO A 24 -5.05 9.10 -10.19
C PRO A 24 -4.20 9.92 -9.23
N ARG A 25 -2.95 10.07 -9.57
CA ARG A 25 -1.98 10.74 -8.72
C ARG A 25 -2.41 12.15 -8.32
N ASP A 26 -3.01 12.88 -9.24
CA ASP A 26 -3.43 14.25 -8.98
C ASP A 26 -4.70 14.35 -8.14
N GLN A 27 -5.32 13.22 -7.83
CA GLN A 27 -6.51 13.19 -6.98
C GLN A 27 -6.22 12.67 -5.58
N LEU A 28 -4.98 12.34 -5.28
CA LEU A 28 -4.62 11.88 -3.95
C LEU A 28 -4.69 13.03 -2.96
N LYS A 29 -5.32 12.77 -1.83
CA LYS A 29 -5.40 13.74 -0.75
C LYS A 29 -4.28 13.51 0.23
N ARG A 30 -3.92 14.54 0.98
CA ARG A 30 -2.85 14.43 1.96
C ARG A 30 -3.43 14.09 3.32
N PHE A 31 -3.41 12.83 3.68
CA PHE A 31 -3.84 12.37 5.00
C PHE A 31 -2.68 12.29 5.98
N VAL A 32 -1.50 11.86 5.51
CA VAL A 32 -0.31 11.74 6.34
C VAL A 32 0.88 12.29 5.58
N ARG A 33 1.89 12.74 6.31
CA ARG A 33 3.10 13.28 5.72
C ARG A 33 4.31 12.56 6.25
N ASN A 34 5.19 12.16 5.34
CA ASN A 34 6.50 11.62 5.71
C ASN A 34 6.41 10.45 6.69
N ARG A 35 5.42 9.59 6.49
CA ARG A 35 5.23 8.41 7.33
C ARG A 35 5.89 7.18 6.72
N GLY A 36 6.60 7.34 5.60
CA GLY A 36 7.35 6.25 5.01
C GLY A 36 6.59 5.49 3.94
N LEU A 37 7.12 4.34 3.59
CA LEU A 37 6.62 3.51 2.51
C LEU A 37 5.89 2.29 3.08
N CYS A 38 5.04 1.71 2.27
CA CYS A 38 4.30 0.51 2.64
C CYS A 38 4.15 -0.39 1.42
N ILE A 39 3.61 -1.58 1.63
CA ILE A 39 3.37 -2.52 0.53
C ILE A 39 1.87 -2.71 0.39
N ALA A 40 1.40 -2.71 -0.85
CA ALA A 40 0.00 -2.95 -1.15
C ALA A 40 -0.11 -3.66 -2.50
N PRO A 41 -1.16 -4.47 -2.70
CA PRO A 41 -1.32 -5.25 -3.92
C PRO A 41 -2.07 -4.49 -5.00
N ASP A 42 -1.93 -4.95 -6.23
CA ASP A 42 -2.68 -4.41 -7.36
C ASP A 42 -4.19 -4.57 -7.16
N THR A 43 -4.63 -5.58 -6.44
CA THR A 43 -6.06 -5.76 -6.18
C THR A 43 -6.66 -4.53 -5.49
N VAL A 44 -5.85 -3.84 -4.71
CA VAL A 44 -6.33 -2.62 -4.05
C VAL A 44 -6.13 -1.40 -4.96
N LEU A 45 -4.92 -1.18 -5.44
CA LEU A 45 -4.60 0.08 -6.12
C LEU A 45 -5.07 0.12 -7.57
N VAL A 46 -5.14 -1.00 -8.23
CA VAL A 46 -5.56 -1.06 -9.64
C VAL A 46 -7.00 -1.52 -9.74
N ASP A 47 -7.36 -2.59 -9.03
CA ASP A 47 -8.71 -3.15 -9.13
C ASP A 47 -9.72 -2.45 -8.22
N GLY A 48 -9.24 -1.72 -7.22
CA GLY A 48 -10.11 -0.97 -6.34
C GLY A 48 -10.84 -1.80 -5.30
N LEU A 49 -10.35 -3.01 -5.00
CA LEU A 49 -10.97 -3.83 -3.99
C LEU A 49 -10.66 -3.28 -2.60
N PRO A 50 -11.57 -3.51 -1.63
CA PRO A 50 -11.35 -2.96 -0.30
C PRO A 50 -10.21 -3.65 0.44
N VAL A 51 -9.50 -2.88 1.23
CA VAL A 51 -8.48 -3.41 2.12
C VAL A 51 -9.22 -4.05 3.31
N SER A 52 -8.91 -5.31 3.59
CA SER A 52 -9.55 -6.03 4.70
C SER A 52 -8.55 -6.59 5.69
N LEU A 53 -7.27 -6.58 5.36
CA LEU A 53 -6.23 -7.06 6.24
C LEU A 53 -5.07 -6.09 6.19
N ILE A 54 -4.67 -5.57 7.36
CA ILE A 54 -3.47 -4.77 7.46
C ILE A 54 -2.65 -5.28 8.62
N TYR A 55 -1.33 -5.16 8.50
CA TYR A 55 -0.48 -5.49 9.61
C TYR A 55 0.80 -4.69 9.50
N ARG A 56 1.48 -4.55 10.63
CA ARG A 56 2.72 -3.79 10.68
C ARG A 56 3.85 -4.72 11.11
N VAL A 57 4.88 -4.80 10.25
CA VAL A 57 6.08 -5.55 10.58
C VAL A 57 7.12 -4.57 11.11
N MET A 58 8.20 -5.11 11.66
CA MET A 58 9.32 -4.26 12.05
C MET A 58 9.90 -3.63 10.80
N PRO A 59 10.04 -2.30 10.74
CA PRO A 59 10.59 -1.66 9.55
C PRO A 59 11.98 -2.18 9.22
N SER A 60 12.21 -2.45 7.94
CA SER A 60 13.50 -2.96 7.48
C SER A 60 14.47 -1.86 7.11
N THR A 61 13.99 -0.64 6.88
CA THR A 61 14.83 0.50 6.56
C THR A 61 14.24 1.74 7.19
N LEU A 62 14.97 2.85 7.10
CA LEU A 62 14.47 4.13 7.61
C LEU A 62 13.21 4.59 6.89
N TYR A 63 13.02 4.15 5.64
CA TYR A 63 11.89 4.62 4.84
C TYR A 63 10.70 3.67 4.91
N ASP A 64 10.85 2.50 5.48
CA ASP A 64 9.79 1.52 5.57
C ASP A 64 8.92 1.82 6.79
N SER A 65 7.64 2.06 6.58
CA SER A 65 6.72 2.28 7.70
C SER A 65 6.41 0.98 8.43
N GLY A 66 6.65 -0.16 7.79
CA GLY A 66 6.27 -1.46 8.32
C GLY A 66 4.87 -1.89 7.93
N TRP A 67 4.03 -0.97 7.46
CA TRP A 67 2.64 -1.30 7.14
C TRP A 67 2.51 -2.09 5.84
N ARG A 68 1.61 -3.08 5.87
CA ARG A 68 1.28 -3.93 4.73
C ARG A 68 -0.23 -3.97 4.63
N PHE A 69 -0.77 -3.70 3.43
CA PHE A 69 -2.20 -3.58 3.21
C PHE A 69 -2.63 -4.63 2.17
N PHE A 70 -3.61 -5.44 2.49
CA PHE A 70 -4.07 -6.49 1.59
C PHE A 70 -5.58 -6.62 1.64
N THR A 71 -6.16 -7.29 0.63
CA THR A 71 -7.59 -7.61 0.66
C THR A 71 -7.88 -8.76 1.60
N GLY A 72 -6.86 -9.58 1.90
CA GLY A 72 -7.04 -10.75 2.73
C GLY A 72 -7.35 -12.01 1.93
N THR A 73 -7.45 -11.89 0.60
CA THR A 73 -7.76 -13.04 -0.25
C THR A 73 -6.60 -13.46 -1.14
N GLU A 74 -5.45 -12.80 -1.00
CA GLU A 74 -4.31 -13.10 -1.85
C GLU A 74 -3.75 -14.49 -1.53
N SER A 75 -3.40 -15.24 -2.59
CA SER A 75 -2.74 -16.53 -2.45
C SER A 75 -1.26 -16.32 -2.13
N GLU A 76 -0.59 -17.38 -1.71
CA GLU A 76 0.84 -17.29 -1.47
C GLU A 76 1.60 -16.93 -2.74
N ASP A 77 1.17 -17.49 -3.88
CA ASP A 77 1.79 -17.16 -5.16
C ASP A 77 1.63 -15.68 -5.48
N TYR A 78 0.45 -15.12 -5.18
CA TYR A 78 0.22 -13.70 -5.40
C TYR A 78 1.13 -12.88 -4.50
N LEU A 79 1.23 -13.23 -3.24
CA LEU A 79 2.03 -12.47 -2.29
C LEU A 79 3.52 -12.51 -2.63
N SER A 80 3.97 -13.59 -3.29
CA SER A 80 5.35 -13.71 -3.69
C SER A 80 5.68 -12.99 -4.98
N ASN A 81 4.67 -12.52 -5.71
CA ASN A 81 4.89 -11.91 -7.01
C ASN A 81 5.07 -10.40 -6.87
N PHE A 82 6.31 -9.95 -6.97
CA PHE A 82 6.60 -8.53 -6.79
C PHE A 82 6.00 -7.64 -7.86
N ARG A 83 5.52 -8.21 -8.97
CA ARG A 83 4.84 -7.42 -9.99
C ARG A 83 3.40 -7.10 -9.61
N LEU A 84 2.84 -7.88 -8.70
CA LEU A 84 1.46 -7.69 -8.26
C LEU A 84 1.39 -6.92 -6.94
N ASN A 85 2.52 -6.71 -6.29
CA ASN A 85 2.58 -6.01 -5.01
C ASN A 85 3.60 -4.89 -5.14
N GLY A 86 3.18 -3.67 -4.84
CA GLY A 86 4.05 -2.52 -5.02
C GLY A 86 4.42 -1.86 -3.71
N VAL A 87 5.45 -1.03 -3.79
CA VAL A 87 5.90 -0.22 -2.66
C VAL A 87 5.45 1.21 -2.94
N TYR A 88 4.71 1.79 -2.02
CA TYR A 88 4.10 3.09 -2.21
C TYR A 88 4.27 3.94 -0.95
N ASP A 89 4.18 5.26 -1.12
CA ASP A 89 4.08 6.15 0.02
C ASP A 89 2.85 5.77 0.84
N LEU A 90 2.97 5.78 2.16
CA LEU A 90 1.86 5.41 3.02
C LEU A 90 0.62 6.25 2.72
N ASN A 91 0.82 7.54 2.45
CA ASN A 91 -0.31 8.41 2.12
C ASN A 91 -1.06 7.94 0.88
N THR A 92 -0.33 7.43 -0.12
CA THR A 92 -0.98 6.95 -1.34
C THR A 92 -1.96 5.83 -1.03
N VAL A 93 -1.52 4.85 -0.24
CA VAL A 93 -2.39 3.70 0.07
C VAL A 93 -3.52 4.10 0.99
N VAL A 94 -3.29 5.01 1.92
CA VAL A 94 -4.34 5.47 2.83
C VAL A 94 -5.50 6.12 2.06
N ASN A 95 -5.22 6.71 0.90
CA ASN A 95 -6.30 7.25 0.07
C ASN A 95 -7.29 6.18 -0.35
N TYR A 96 -6.88 4.90 -0.40
CA TYR A 96 -7.76 3.79 -0.76
C TYR A 96 -8.48 3.21 0.46
N CYS A 97 -8.02 3.54 1.66
CA CYS A 97 -8.59 3.00 2.89
C CYS A 97 -8.41 4.01 4.02
N PRO A 98 -9.06 5.20 3.91
CA PRO A 98 -8.86 6.23 4.93
C PRO A 98 -9.34 5.81 6.32
N GLU A 99 -10.18 4.79 6.39
CA GLU A 99 -10.62 4.26 7.67
C GLU A 99 -9.48 3.67 8.49
N THR A 100 -8.32 3.42 7.87
CA THR A 100 -7.17 2.88 8.61
C THR A 100 -6.37 3.95 9.33
N LEU A 101 -6.66 5.24 9.09
CA LEU A 101 -5.90 6.32 9.71
C LEU A 101 -5.72 6.16 11.23
N PRO A 102 -6.77 5.85 12.00
CA PRO A 102 -6.60 5.73 13.45
C PRO A 102 -5.69 4.58 13.88
N LEU A 103 -5.40 3.64 12.97
CA LEU A 103 -4.61 2.46 13.31
C LEU A 103 -3.13 2.66 13.05
N LEU A 104 -2.74 3.72 12.34
CA LEU A 104 -1.37 3.84 11.82
C LEU A 104 -0.32 4.04 12.90
N ASP A 105 -0.72 4.44 14.11
CA ASP A 105 0.22 4.60 15.21
C ASP A 105 0.39 3.32 16.03
N SER A 106 -0.26 2.23 15.63
CA SER A 106 -0.12 0.96 16.32
C SER A 106 1.32 0.46 16.21
N PRO A 107 1.83 -0.22 17.23
CA PRO A 107 3.23 -0.67 17.22
C PRO A 107 3.46 -1.79 16.22
N PRO A 108 4.73 -2.08 15.89
CA PRO A 108 5.05 -3.24 15.06
C PRO A 108 4.42 -4.51 15.62
N TYR A 109 4.09 -5.42 14.72
CA TYR A 109 3.43 -6.71 15.00
C TYR A 109 1.94 -6.57 15.31
N SER A 110 1.37 -5.38 15.18
CA SER A 110 -0.08 -5.22 15.20
C SER A 110 -0.68 -5.72 13.88
N ALA A 111 -1.88 -6.28 13.97
CA ALA A 111 -2.60 -6.74 12.79
C ALA A 111 -4.08 -6.50 13.00
N TYR A 112 -4.75 -6.11 11.93
CA TYR A 112 -6.18 -5.81 11.97
C TYR A 112 -6.85 -6.43 10.76
N ARG A 113 -8.03 -6.99 10.98
CA ARG A 113 -8.84 -7.53 9.91
C ARG A 113 -10.17 -6.80 9.92
N ARG A 114 -10.66 -6.44 8.74
CA ARG A 114 -11.96 -5.77 8.65
C ARG A 114 -13.04 -6.71 9.15
N ASP A 115 -13.92 -6.16 9.97
CA ASP A 115 -15.04 -6.91 10.51
C ASP A 115 -16.22 -6.71 9.56
N ASP A 116 -16.74 -7.79 9.03
CA ASP A 116 -17.85 -7.71 8.08
C ASP A 116 -19.11 -7.16 8.70
N SER A 117 -19.24 -7.29 10.01
CA SER A 117 -20.44 -6.79 10.68
C SER A 117 -20.36 -5.31 11.00
N GLY A 118 -19.21 -4.72 10.80
CA GLY A 118 -19.03 -3.34 11.26
C GLY A 118 -18.77 -2.31 10.22
#